data_2b128b87fae36135a70f7e0fdcb17bfc
#
_entry.id   2b128b87fae36135a70f7e0fdcb17bfc
#
_cell.length_a   1.000
_cell.length_b   1.000
_cell.length_c   1.000
_cell.angle_alpha   90.00
_cell.angle_beta   90.00
_cell.angle_gamma   90.00
#
_symmetry.space_group_name_H-M   'P 1'
#
loop_
_entity.id
_entity.type
_entity.pdbx_description
1 polymer ?
#
loop_
_entity_poly.entity_id
_entity_poly.type
_entity_poly.pdbx_seq_one_letter_code
_entity_poly.pdbx_strand_id
1 'polypeptide(L)'
;MFALRLVQLIEHNADKLAESLIQRLKHSDSCSELMASVPAHELKDRAFEIYRNLTDWTLNKTKAEVEERYIGIGARRAHQGVPFSQFLYAIHATKENLWDFMQQEGLLEPGDLISQMELLRAMEHFFDRALYFASIGHEGVMQNEFIRSQVAVHTA
;
A
#
# COMPACT_ATOMS: atom_id res chain seq x y z
N MET A 1 -15.79 -19.89 -1.47
CA MET A 1 -15.86 -20.25 -0.06
C MET A 1 -14.49 -20.40 0.60
N PHE A 2 -13.56 -21.03 -0.08
CA PHE A 2 -12.18 -21.10 0.42
C PHE A 2 -11.50 -19.73 0.46
N ALA A 3 -11.72 -18.89 -0.54
CA ALA A 3 -11.20 -17.53 -0.57
C ALA A 3 -11.67 -16.69 0.62
N LEU A 4 -12.90 -16.89 1.09
CA LEU A 4 -13.42 -16.20 2.28
C LEU A 4 -12.64 -16.59 3.54
N ARG A 5 -12.31 -17.87 3.70
CA ARG A 5 -11.53 -18.34 4.84
C ARG A 5 -10.11 -17.74 4.84
N LEU A 6 -9.50 -17.67 3.67
CA LEU A 6 -8.18 -17.05 3.51
C LEU A 6 -8.23 -15.57 3.87
N VAL A 7 -9.22 -14.84 3.36
CA VAL A 7 -9.40 -13.42 3.67
C VAL A 7 -9.62 -13.21 5.17
N GLN A 8 -10.45 -14.03 5.79
CA GLN A 8 -10.70 -13.94 7.24
C GLN A 8 -9.42 -14.18 8.04
N LEU A 9 -8.58 -15.11 7.62
CA LEU A 9 -7.31 -15.38 8.28
C LEU A 9 -6.35 -14.18 8.16
N ILE A 10 -6.29 -13.57 6.99
CA ILE A 10 -5.49 -12.36 6.77
C ILE A 10 -5.98 -11.22 7.66
N GLU A 11 -7.28 -10.94 7.62
CA GLU A 11 -7.89 -9.87 8.41
C GLU A 11 -7.70 -10.08 9.91
N HIS A 12 -7.79 -11.33 10.36
CA HIS A 12 -7.60 -11.70 11.76
C HIS A 12 -6.14 -11.51 12.22
N ASN A 13 -5.18 -11.63 11.32
CA ASN A 13 -3.75 -11.47 11.59
C ASN A 13 -3.20 -10.11 11.14
N ALA A 14 -4.08 -9.15 10.90
CA ALA A 14 -3.70 -7.84 10.35
C ALA A 14 -2.65 -7.12 11.21
N ASP A 15 -2.73 -7.20 12.52
CA ASP A 15 -1.78 -6.58 13.43
C ASP A 15 -0.38 -7.19 13.29
N LYS A 16 -0.29 -8.51 13.23
CA LYS A 16 0.98 -9.23 13.01
C LYS A 16 1.56 -8.92 11.63
N LEU A 17 0.71 -8.86 10.62
CA LEU A 17 1.12 -8.53 9.26
C LEU A 17 1.66 -7.09 9.17
N ALA A 18 0.98 -6.15 9.80
CA ALA A 18 1.43 -4.76 9.84
C ALA A 18 2.79 -4.63 10.55
N GLU A 19 2.97 -5.30 11.68
CA GLU A 19 4.24 -5.31 12.41
C GLU A 19 5.36 -5.94 11.58
N SER A 20 5.08 -7.07 10.94
CA SER A 20 6.03 -7.75 10.05
C SER A 20 6.47 -6.84 8.89
N LEU A 21 5.54 -6.09 8.31
CA LEU A 21 5.85 -5.13 7.26
C LEU A 21 6.80 -4.04 7.76
N ILE A 22 6.53 -3.46 8.92
CA ILE A 22 7.38 -2.42 9.48
C ILE A 22 8.80 -2.94 9.72
N GLN A 23 8.94 -4.16 10.23
CA GLN A 23 10.26 -4.78 10.41
C GLN A 23 10.97 -4.98 9.06
N ARG A 24 10.25 -5.41 8.05
CA ARG A 24 10.79 -5.57 6.69
C ARG A 24 11.30 -4.22 6.14
N LEU A 25 10.54 -3.15 6.31
CA LEU A 25 10.92 -1.82 5.87
C LEU A 25 12.13 -1.27 6.62
N LYS A 26 12.19 -1.49 7.93
CA LYS A 26 13.33 -1.05 8.76
C LYS A 26 14.66 -1.69 8.34
N HIS A 27 14.62 -2.92 7.86
CA HIS A 27 15.81 -3.67 7.45
C HIS A 27 16.16 -3.48 5.97
N SER A 28 15.42 -2.64 5.24
CA SER A 28 15.67 -2.38 3.83
C SER A 28 16.36 -1.04 3.62
N ASP A 29 17.42 -1.05 2.83
CA ASP A 29 18.09 0.19 2.41
C ASP A 29 17.26 0.99 1.39
N SER A 30 16.25 0.36 0.80
CA SER A 30 15.44 0.95 -0.27
C SER A 30 14.39 1.95 0.21
N CYS A 31 14.19 2.09 1.52
CA CYS A 31 13.18 2.99 2.07
C CYS A 31 13.68 3.77 3.30
N SER A 32 14.97 4.12 3.31
CA SER A 32 15.62 4.83 4.41
C SER A 32 14.97 6.20 4.68
N GLU A 33 14.67 6.97 3.64
CA GLU A 33 14.04 8.29 3.80
C GLU A 33 12.58 8.17 4.23
N LEU A 34 11.85 7.18 3.72
CA LEU A 34 10.51 6.88 4.17
C LEU A 34 10.48 6.62 5.68
N MET A 35 11.38 5.77 6.16
CA MET A 35 11.44 5.40 7.58
C MET A 35 11.92 6.57 8.45
N ALA A 36 12.73 7.47 7.91
CA ALA A 36 13.20 8.66 8.61
C ALA A 36 12.14 9.76 8.68
N SER A 37 11.34 9.92 7.62
CA SER A 37 10.43 11.06 7.43
C SER A 37 8.99 10.78 7.86
N VAL A 38 8.57 9.52 7.93
CA VAL A 38 7.21 9.13 8.30
C VAL A 38 7.24 8.41 9.63
N PRO A 39 6.42 8.82 10.61
CA PRO A 39 6.34 8.11 11.88
C PRO A 39 5.96 6.64 11.67
N ALA A 40 6.65 5.75 12.39
CA ALA A 40 6.43 4.30 12.24
C ALA A 40 4.97 3.90 12.52
N HIS A 41 4.31 4.55 13.48
CA HIS A 41 2.90 4.27 13.79
C HIS A 41 1.98 4.63 12.62
N GLU A 42 2.29 5.67 11.87
CA GLU A 42 1.49 6.06 10.69
C GLU A 42 1.60 5.01 9.59
N LEU A 43 2.80 4.52 9.33
CA LEU A 43 3.02 3.44 8.36
C LEU A 43 2.32 2.16 8.80
N LYS A 44 2.42 1.83 10.07
CA LYS A 44 1.76 0.65 10.64
C LYS A 44 0.23 0.78 10.52
N ASP A 45 -0.33 1.94 10.82
CA ASP A 45 -1.77 2.18 10.72
C ASP A 45 -2.28 2.02 9.28
N ARG A 46 -1.51 2.50 8.30
CA ARG A 46 -1.86 2.32 6.87
C ARG A 46 -1.83 0.86 6.44
N ALA A 47 -0.82 0.12 6.86
CA ALA A 47 -0.71 -1.31 6.56
C ALA A 47 -1.82 -2.10 7.26
N PHE A 48 -2.07 -1.80 8.51
CA PHE A 48 -3.14 -2.43 9.29
C PHE A 48 -4.50 -2.21 8.62
N GLU A 49 -4.78 -0.99 8.16
CA GLU A 49 -6.02 -0.64 7.46
C GLU A 49 -6.24 -1.53 6.22
N ILE A 50 -5.19 -1.76 5.43
CA ILE A 50 -5.26 -2.62 4.25
C ILE A 50 -5.55 -4.07 4.65
N TYR A 51 -4.76 -4.62 5.55
CA TYR A 51 -4.86 -6.03 5.93
C TYR A 51 -6.16 -6.33 6.68
N ARG A 52 -6.56 -5.46 7.60
CA ARG A 52 -7.76 -5.64 8.41
C ARG A 52 -9.05 -5.55 7.60
N ASN A 53 -9.05 -4.75 6.55
CA ASN A 53 -10.21 -4.49 5.71
C ASN A 53 -10.01 -4.98 4.28
N LEU A 54 -9.29 -6.07 4.10
CA LEU A 54 -8.91 -6.57 2.78
C LEU A 54 -10.12 -6.83 1.89
N THR A 55 -11.17 -7.43 2.44
CA THR A 55 -12.44 -7.66 1.70
C THR A 55 -13.01 -6.35 1.17
N ASP A 56 -13.09 -5.34 2.01
CA ASP A 56 -13.63 -4.03 1.61
C ASP A 56 -12.79 -3.41 0.50
N TRP A 57 -11.47 -3.38 0.65
CA TRP A 57 -10.58 -2.78 -0.35
C TRP A 57 -10.57 -3.53 -1.68
N THR A 58 -10.69 -4.85 -1.66
CA THR A 58 -10.58 -5.66 -2.87
C THR A 58 -11.92 -5.91 -3.56
N LEU A 59 -13.03 -5.97 -2.82
CA LEU A 59 -14.33 -6.40 -3.34
C LEU A 59 -15.44 -5.34 -3.22
N ASN A 60 -15.44 -4.52 -2.16
CA ASN A 60 -16.56 -3.64 -1.84
C ASN A 60 -16.32 -2.17 -2.18
N LYS A 61 -15.10 -1.68 -2.05
CA LYS A 61 -14.79 -0.27 -2.35
C LYS A 61 -14.89 0.01 -3.84
N THR A 62 -15.52 1.13 -4.17
CA THR A 62 -15.59 1.58 -5.56
C THR A 62 -14.23 2.10 -6.04
N LYS A 63 -14.07 2.19 -7.35
CA LYS A 63 -12.87 2.82 -7.95
C LYS A 63 -12.68 4.24 -7.40
N ALA A 64 -13.74 5.02 -7.29
CA ALA A 64 -13.69 6.39 -6.77
C ALA A 64 -13.20 6.46 -5.32
N GLU A 65 -13.60 5.54 -4.48
CA GLU A 65 -13.16 5.47 -3.07
C GLU A 65 -11.67 5.14 -2.97
N VAL A 66 -11.19 4.19 -3.77
CA VAL A 66 -9.77 3.84 -3.82
C VAL A 66 -8.96 5.02 -4.38
N GLU A 67 -9.43 5.66 -5.42
CA GLU A 67 -8.81 6.83 -6.03
C GLU A 67 -8.63 7.96 -5.02
N GLU A 68 -9.70 8.37 -4.36
CA GLU A 68 -9.66 9.45 -3.36
C GLU A 68 -8.68 9.15 -2.24
N ARG A 69 -8.72 7.94 -1.72
CA ARG A 69 -7.88 7.53 -0.59
C ARG A 69 -6.39 7.55 -0.97
N TYR A 70 -6.05 6.97 -2.10
CA TYR A 70 -4.63 6.80 -2.48
C TYR A 70 -4.03 8.06 -3.11
N ILE A 71 -4.81 8.88 -3.78
CA ILE A 71 -4.36 10.22 -4.17
C ILE A 71 -3.95 11.00 -2.91
N GLY A 72 -4.78 10.97 -1.88
CA GLY A 72 -4.48 11.63 -0.61
C GLY A 72 -3.23 11.11 0.08
N ILE A 73 -3.05 9.80 0.11
CA ILE A 73 -1.85 9.18 0.71
C ILE A 73 -0.60 9.55 -0.09
N GLY A 74 -0.65 9.47 -1.41
CA GLY A 74 0.47 9.86 -2.26
C GLY A 74 0.88 11.31 -2.08
N ALA A 75 -0.09 12.22 -2.04
CA ALA A 75 0.13 13.63 -1.77
C ALA A 75 0.78 13.85 -0.39
N ARG A 76 0.31 13.15 0.62
CA ARG A 76 0.87 13.24 1.97
C ARG A 76 2.34 12.81 2.01
N ARG A 77 2.68 11.71 1.34
CA ARG A 77 4.06 11.24 1.27
C ARG A 77 4.97 12.25 0.58
N ALA A 78 4.49 12.89 -0.48
CA ALA A 78 5.23 13.97 -1.14
C ALA A 78 5.48 15.16 -0.21
N HIS A 79 4.46 15.58 0.55
CA HIS A 79 4.60 16.65 1.56
C HIS A 79 5.58 16.29 2.67
N GLN A 80 5.71 15.00 2.99
CA GLN A 80 6.67 14.51 3.97
C GLN A 80 8.09 14.38 3.41
N GLY A 81 8.29 14.72 2.15
CA GLY A 81 9.59 14.65 1.50
C GLY A 81 10.04 13.26 1.11
N VAL A 82 9.13 12.30 1.03
CA VAL A 82 9.44 10.92 0.65
C VAL A 82 9.57 10.81 -0.86
N PRO A 83 10.71 10.32 -1.39
CA PRO A 83 10.84 10.04 -2.82
C PRO A 83 9.80 9.02 -3.26
N PHE A 84 9.23 9.21 -4.44
CA PHE A 84 8.18 8.29 -4.93
C PHE A 84 8.70 6.85 -5.04
N SER A 85 9.95 6.65 -5.43
CA SER A 85 10.55 5.31 -5.52
C SER A 85 10.53 4.56 -4.18
N GLN A 86 10.72 5.24 -3.07
CA GLN A 86 10.65 4.61 -1.75
C GLN A 86 9.22 4.30 -1.32
N PHE A 87 8.28 5.16 -1.67
CA PHE A 87 6.87 4.90 -1.45
C PHE A 87 6.38 3.73 -2.32
N LEU A 88 6.79 3.69 -3.57
CA LEU A 88 6.55 2.56 -4.47
C LEU A 88 7.04 1.24 -3.86
N TYR A 89 8.27 1.26 -3.35
CA TYR A 89 8.85 0.10 -2.68
C TYR A 89 8.01 -0.35 -1.48
N ALA A 90 7.53 0.60 -0.67
CA ALA A 90 6.71 0.27 0.50
C ALA A 90 5.37 -0.37 0.12
N ILE A 91 4.70 0.10 -0.93
CA ILE A 91 3.47 -0.52 -1.45
C ILE A 91 3.77 -1.94 -1.96
N HIS A 92 4.87 -2.10 -2.68
CA HIS A 92 5.32 -3.41 -3.16
C HIS A 92 5.61 -4.37 -2.00
N ALA A 93 6.33 -3.89 -0.99
CA ALA A 93 6.64 -4.67 0.21
C ALA A 93 5.36 -5.08 0.97
N THR A 94 4.34 -4.22 0.99
CA THR A 94 3.03 -4.53 1.59
C THR A 94 2.39 -5.73 0.90
N LYS A 95 2.44 -5.76 -0.42
CA LYS A 95 1.93 -6.88 -1.22
C LYS A 95 2.76 -8.15 -1.02
N GLU A 96 4.07 -8.04 -1.10
CA GLU A 96 4.98 -9.18 -0.91
C GLU A 96 4.84 -9.80 0.48
N ASN A 97 4.69 -8.96 1.51
CA ASN A 97 4.47 -9.42 2.87
C ASN A 97 3.19 -10.25 3.00
N LEU A 98 2.15 -9.84 2.29
CA LEU A 98 0.89 -10.59 2.24
C LEU A 98 1.04 -11.93 1.52
N TRP A 99 1.75 -11.96 0.38
CA TRP A 99 2.06 -13.17 -0.35
C TRP A 99 2.84 -14.18 0.49
N ASP A 100 3.88 -13.70 1.20
CA ASP A 100 4.70 -14.56 2.06
C ASP A 100 3.85 -15.18 3.17
N PHE A 101 2.96 -14.41 3.77
CA PHE A 101 2.03 -14.91 4.77
C PHE A 101 1.14 -16.03 4.21
N MET A 102 0.57 -15.83 3.05
CA MET A 102 -0.28 -16.84 2.40
C MET A 102 0.48 -18.13 2.10
N GLN A 103 1.72 -18.02 1.65
CA GLN A 103 2.56 -19.21 1.39
C GLN A 103 2.93 -19.94 2.69
N GLN A 104 3.28 -19.21 3.74
CA GLN A 104 3.65 -19.80 5.04
C GLN A 104 2.49 -20.55 5.68
N GLU A 105 1.28 -20.04 5.54
CA GLU A 105 0.09 -20.68 6.11
C GLU A 105 -0.41 -21.86 5.27
N GLY A 106 0.24 -22.17 4.15
CA GLY A 106 -0.10 -23.32 3.32
C GLY A 106 -1.49 -23.24 2.69
N LEU A 107 -1.95 -22.03 2.39
CA LEU A 107 -3.32 -21.76 2.00
C LEU A 107 -3.63 -22.04 0.53
N LEU A 108 -2.63 -22.42 -0.25
CA LEU A 108 -2.80 -22.77 -1.66
C LEU A 108 -3.08 -24.26 -1.81
N GLU A 109 -4.27 -24.70 -1.40
CA GLU A 109 -4.71 -26.07 -1.57
C GLU A 109 -5.20 -26.32 -3.00
N PRO A 110 -4.86 -27.49 -3.62
CA PRO A 110 -5.19 -27.75 -5.04
C PRO A 110 -6.69 -27.75 -5.37
N GLY A 111 -7.55 -27.98 -4.39
CA GLY A 111 -8.99 -28.14 -4.63
C GLY A 111 -9.79 -26.88 -4.95
N ASP A 112 -9.25 -25.68 -4.59
CA ASP A 112 -9.96 -24.40 -4.74
C ASP A 112 -9.17 -23.38 -5.57
N LEU A 113 -8.45 -23.87 -6.57
CA LEU A 113 -7.56 -23.03 -7.37
C LEU A 113 -8.27 -21.85 -8.02
N ILE A 114 -9.48 -22.06 -8.54
CA ILE A 114 -10.24 -21.00 -9.23
C ILE A 114 -10.62 -19.87 -8.24
N SER A 115 -11.15 -20.22 -7.08
CA SER A 115 -11.51 -19.23 -6.06
C SER A 115 -10.29 -18.47 -5.56
N GLN A 116 -9.16 -19.15 -5.40
CA GLN A 116 -7.90 -18.53 -5.00
C GLN A 116 -7.40 -17.56 -6.07
N MET A 117 -7.47 -17.97 -7.34
CA MET A 117 -7.06 -17.10 -8.46
C MET A 117 -7.92 -15.85 -8.56
N GLU A 118 -9.22 -15.93 -8.31
CA GLU A 118 -10.11 -14.79 -8.28
C GLU A 118 -9.71 -13.81 -7.16
N LEU A 119 -9.43 -14.32 -5.97
CA LEU A 119 -8.97 -13.50 -4.85
C LEU A 119 -7.63 -12.84 -5.18
N LEU A 120 -6.67 -13.59 -5.68
CA LEU A 120 -5.35 -13.08 -6.04
C LEU A 120 -5.46 -11.99 -7.10
N ARG A 121 -6.32 -12.17 -8.09
CA ARG A 121 -6.57 -11.17 -9.11
C ARG A 121 -7.17 -9.90 -8.52
N ALA A 122 -8.13 -10.02 -7.61
CA ALA A 122 -8.74 -8.88 -6.93
C ALA A 122 -7.70 -8.12 -6.10
N MET A 123 -6.82 -8.83 -5.40
CA MET A 123 -5.72 -8.24 -4.63
C MET A 123 -4.73 -7.50 -5.53
N GLU A 124 -4.27 -8.13 -6.60
CA GLU A 124 -3.36 -7.51 -7.56
C GLU A 124 -3.98 -6.24 -8.15
N HIS A 125 -5.23 -6.31 -8.53
CA HIS A 125 -5.96 -5.18 -9.09
C HIS A 125 -6.06 -4.01 -8.09
N PHE A 126 -6.34 -4.32 -6.83
CA PHE A 126 -6.36 -3.30 -5.77
C PHE A 126 -4.99 -2.62 -5.62
N PHE A 127 -3.91 -3.40 -5.51
CA PHE A 127 -2.56 -2.84 -5.34
C PHE A 127 -2.11 -2.03 -6.56
N ASP A 128 -2.44 -2.47 -7.77
CA ASP A 128 -2.14 -1.72 -8.99
C ASP A 128 -2.85 -0.38 -9.01
N ARG A 129 -4.12 -0.35 -8.64
CA ARG A 129 -4.88 0.90 -8.53
C ARG A 129 -4.34 1.81 -7.45
N ALA A 130 -4.07 1.27 -6.27
CA ALA A 130 -3.51 2.03 -5.16
C ALA A 130 -2.20 2.70 -5.56
N LEU A 131 -1.32 1.98 -6.23
CA LEU A 131 -0.06 2.50 -6.73
C LEU A 131 -0.27 3.61 -7.76
N TYR A 132 -1.15 3.38 -8.72
CA TYR A 132 -1.44 4.34 -9.78
C TYR A 132 -1.96 5.66 -9.20
N PHE A 133 -2.97 5.61 -8.33
CA PHE A 133 -3.55 6.81 -7.73
C PHE A 133 -2.59 7.50 -6.76
N ALA A 134 -1.79 6.75 -6.04
CA ALA A 134 -0.74 7.31 -5.18
C ALA A 134 0.29 8.08 -6.02
N SER A 135 0.64 7.57 -7.20
CA SER A 135 1.56 8.27 -8.11
C SER A 135 0.99 9.62 -8.56
N ILE A 136 -0.31 9.65 -8.89
CA ILE A 136 -0.99 10.88 -9.28
C ILE A 136 -0.95 11.91 -8.15
N GLY A 137 -1.24 11.50 -6.92
CA GLY A 137 -1.20 12.39 -5.76
C GLY A 137 0.19 12.92 -5.47
N HIS A 138 1.18 12.07 -5.54
CA HIS A 138 2.58 12.45 -5.31
C HIS A 138 3.07 13.42 -6.39
N GLU A 139 2.85 13.11 -7.66
CA GLU A 139 3.24 13.96 -8.78
C GLU A 139 2.55 15.33 -8.73
N GLY A 140 1.27 15.36 -8.34
CA GLY A 140 0.53 16.61 -8.21
C GLY A 140 1.17 17.58 -7.23
N VAL A 141 1.63 17.08 -6.07
CA VAL A 141 2.34 17.89 -5.07
C VAL A 141 3.68 18.36 -5.62
N MET A 142 4.46 17.46 -6.23
CA MET A 142 5.77 17.79 -6.76
C MET A 142 5.69 18.84 -7.89
N GLN A 143 4.69 18.76 -8.75
CA GLN A 143 4.46 19.75 -9.80
C GLN A 143 4.10 21.12 -9.22
N ASN A 144 3.23 21.16 -8.19
CA ASN A 144 2.86 22.41 -7.53
C ASN A 144 4.06 23.07 -6.85
N GLU A 145 4.90 22.30 -6.18
CA GLU A 145 6.12 22.82 -5.56
C GLU A 145 7.09 23.37 -6.61
N PHE A 146 7.23 22.69 -7.74
CA PHE A 146 8.06 23.14 -8.85
C PHE A 146 7.54 24.48 -9.41
N ILE A 147 6.25 24.62 -9.66
CA ILE A 147 5.62 25.85 -10.14
C ILE A 147 5.86 27.00 -9.17
N ARG A 148 5.66 26.77 -7.87
CA ARG A 148 5.92 27.78 -6.82
C ARG A 148 7.37 28.23 -6.81
N SER A 149 8.31 27.29 -6.97
CA SER A 149 9.74 27.58 -7.05
C SER A 149 10.06 28.47 -8.24
N GLN A 150 9.47 28.20 -9.41
CA GLN A 150 9.66 29.01 -10.62
C GLN A 150 9.09 30.42 -10.47
N VAL A 151 7.93 30.57 -9.87
CA VAL A 151 7.31 31.87 -9.59
C VAL A 151 8.17 32.68 -8.62
N ALA A 152 8.68 32.07 -7.55
CA ALA A 152 9.55 32.74 -6.58
C ALA A 152 10.85 33.26 -7.21
N VAL A 153 11.45 32.52 -8.14
CA VAL A 153 12.64 32.95 -8.87
C VAL A 153 12.35 34.16 -9.78
N HIS A 154 11.16 34.23 -10.36
CA HIS A 154 10.78 35.32 -11.28
C HIS A 154 10.28 36.58 -10.55
N THR A 155 9.90 36.48 -9.27
CA THR A 155 9.44 37.61 -8.46
C THR A 155 10.53 38.21 -7.58
N ALA A 156 11.68 37.56 -7.51
CA ALA A 156 12.84 38.08 -6.80
C ALA A 156 13.75 38.82 -7.76
#